data_06cfc38eaf369d0b314f76e09e030e22
#
_entry.id   06cfc38eaf369d0b314f76e09e030e22
#
_cell.length_a   1.000
_cell.length_b   1.000
_cell.length_c   1.000
_cell.angle_alpha   90.00
_cell.angle_beta   90.00
_cell.angle_gamma   90.00
#
_symmetry.space_group_name_H-M   'P 1'
#
loop_
_entity.id
_entity.type
_entity.pdbx_description
1 polymer ?
#
loop_
_entity_poly.entity_id
_entity_poly.type
_entity_poly.pdbx_seq_one_letter_code
_entity_poly.pdbx_strand_id
1 'polypeptide(L)'
;MTITFTNQFWTVTSGDLTDRRRPLQAPPIGEKPRDAKPIIIDPCQRHQPWIGAGAAITDAAASLIWGSQTAEQRHALLDDMFNPDKGGFSVIRIPLGSCEPSSQPYYTYDDIPYGEHDKDLTRFSLGEGEPGTPDATKDYKYIIPVVQEILSINPAVKIIASPWSAPAWMKNTGHLCMGGHLRFNEWTGNGYDPLEDSIEGVYARYFARYIDEMEAIGIPIWAVTVQNEPSNAAPWPAMTWTLAQQADFAHRFLRPALDRRHPQVRIFINDDSAHCLTGPVDKDVTAEQARSINGLTLHTYDNDYPNLDYANRVYPQWIYGMTERRCMLDQTPEDAAHIMSGVIGNWLVRHGSSFITLWNMALDECGLPNQIGADGRRGVVTIDHGSGKVRRNLEYFMLRSFGQDVEPGSVVIDSSNYTPDGWSGSLGSVAFLAPDGSIAAHIYNPTGEPVKAAVTVNGWGDRWQSVTVPAWGTVTMHATTSGRINDSAVPEDENFALHLPEYDVDDKAPGQD
;
A
#
# COMPACT_ATOMS: atom_id res chain seq x y z
N MET A 1 -5.89 -31.21 -14.82
CA MET A 1 -5.46 -30.09 -13.98
C MET A 1 -4.92 -30.66 -12.68
N THR A 2 -3.69 -30.34 -12.29
CA THR A 2 -3.12 -30.82 -11.03
C THR A 2 -3.00 -29.62 -10.11
N ILE A 3 -3.74 -29.61 -9.00
CA ILE A 3 -3.52 -28.61 -7.95
C ILE A 3 -2.25 -29.02 -7.21
N THR A 4 -1.34 -28.11 -7.12
CA THR A 4 -0.17 -28.28 -6.27
C THR A 4 -0.24 -27.24 -5.18
N PHE A 5 -0.32 -27.67 -3.91
CA PHE A 5 -0.13 -26.76 -2.81
C PHE A 5 1.35 -26.42 -2.71
N THR A 6 1.71 -25.14 -2.88
CA THR A 6 2.99 -24.74 -2.38
C THR A 6 2.88 -24.65 -0.88
N ASN A 7 3.37 -25.57 -0.29
CA ASN A 7 3.85 -25.87 1.02
C ASN A 7 4.15 -24.69 1.96
N GLN A 8 3.30 -23.68 2.04
CA GLN A 8 3.61 -22.55 2.88
C GLN A 8 2.40 -22.16 3.69
N PHE A 9 2.52 -22.24 4.98
CA PHE A 9 1.49 -21.80 5.89
C PHE A 9 2.08 -20.80 6.88
N TRP A 10 1.25 -19.88 7.32
CA TRP A 10 1.55 -19.02 8.43
C TRP A 10 0.98 -19.57 9.70
N THR A 11 1.82 -19.75 10.69
CA THR A 11 1.38 -19.96 12.06
C THR A 11 1.73 -18.73 12.87
N VAL A 12 0.75 -18.18 13.57
CA VAL A 12 1.00 -17.23 14.63
C VAL A 12 1.28 -18.04 15.87
N THR A 13 2.55 -18.32 16.13
CA THR A 13 2.96 -18.91 17.40
C THR A 13 3.74 -17.88 18.20
N SER A 14 3.56 -17.86 19.50
CA SER A 14 4.31 -17.01 20.46
C SER A 14 5.78 -17.38 20.60
N GLY A 15 6.39 -18.02 19.62
CA GLY A 15 7.78 -18.45 19.61
C GLY A 15 8.64 -17.70 18.61
N ASP A 16 9.86 -18.19 18.43
CA ASP A 16 10.85 -17.65 17.52
C ASP A 16 10.26 -17.21 16.16
N LEU A 17 10.36 -15.93 15.87
CA LEU A 17 9.77 -15.28 14.70
C LEU A 17 10.51 -15.57 13.39
N THR A 18 11.59 -16.33 13.43
CA THR A 18 12.53 -16.46 12.31
C THR A 18 12.12 -17.45 11.25
N ASP A 19 11.17 -18.37 11.52
CA ASP A 19 10.71 -19.36 10.54
C ASP A 19 9.19 -19.55 10.60
N ARG A 20 8.46 -18.50 10.24
CA ARG A 20 6.99 -18.53 10.25
C ARG A 20 6.35 -19.07 9.00
N ARG A 21 7.13 -19.28 7.96
CA ARG A 21 6.66 -19.80 6.69
C ARG A 21 7.25 -21.18 6.47
N ARG A 22 6.43 -22.23 6.64
CA ARG A 22 6.88 -23.63 6.52
C ARG A 22 6.25 -24.32 5.33
N PRO A 23 7.02 -25.14 4.59
CA PRO A 23 6.47 -25.98 3.54
C PRO A 23 5.42 -26.96 4.09
N LEU A 24 4.32 -27.12 3.35
CA LEU A 24 3.28 -28.10 3.61
C LEU A 24 3.31 -29.16 2.49
N GLN A 25 3.26 -30.44 2.82
CA GLN A 25 3.13 -31.47 1.81
C GLN A 25 1.78 -31.31 1.10
N ALA A 26 1.79 -31.33 -0.24
CA ALA A 26 0.56 -31.22 -1.01
C ALA A 26 -0.44 -32.30 -0.60
N PRO A 27 -1.66 -31.94 -0.17
CA PRO A 27 -2.68 -32.93 0.17
C PRO A 27 -3.08 -33.74 -1.06
N PRO A 28 -3.44 -35.01 -0.88
CA PRO A 28 -3.94 -35.83 -1.98
C PRO A 28 -5.28 -35.29 -2.51
N ILE A 29 -5.50 -35.44 -3.80
CA ILE A 29 -6.81 -35.16 -4.42
C ILE A 29 -7.78 -36.28 -4.04
N GLY A 30 -8.98 -35.92 -3.57
CA GLY A 30 -10.00 -36.86 -3.15
C GLY A 30 -11.39 -36.23 -3.12
N GLU A 31 -12.31 -36.86 -2.43
CA GLU A 31 -13.64 -36.34 -2.14
C GLU A 31 -13.57 -35.28 -1.01
N LYS A 32 -14.56 -34.39 -0.97
CA LYS A 32 -14.69 -33.41 0.11
C LYS A 32 -15.08 -34.10 1.43
N PRO A 33 -14.25 -34.01 2.49
CA PRO A 33 -14.64 -34.47 3.81
C PRO A 33 -15.89 -33.74 4.32
N ARG A 34 -16.76 -34.42 5.04
CA ARG A 34 -18.02 -33.85 5.56
C ARG A 34 -17.79 -32.72 6.58
N ASP A 35 -16.70 -32.83 7.32
CA ASP A 35 -16.30 -31.87 8.39
C ASP A 35 -15.42 -30.72 7.89
N ALA A 36 -15.09 -30.67 6.60
CA ALA A 36 -14.26 -29.60 6.03
C ALA A 36 -15.11 -28.48 5.44
N LYS A 37 -14.72 -27.24 5.69
CA LYS A 37 -15.29 -26.04 5.05
C LYS A 37 -14.89 -26.00 3.59
N PRO A 38 -15.84 -25.89 2.65
CA PRO A 38 -15.53 -25.80 1.23
C PRO A 38 -14.95 -24.44 0.87
N ILE A 39 -13.80 -24.41 0.21
CA ILE A 39 -13.25 -23.23 -0.45
C ILE A 39 -13.31 -23.51 -1.96
N ILE A 40 -14.19 -22.80 -2.62
CA ILE A 40 -14.39 -22.90 -4.08
C ILE A 40 -13.76 -21.66 -4.70
N ILE A 41 -12.82 -21.87 -5.61
CA ILE A 41 -12.14 -20.81 -6.36
C ILE A 41 -12.73 -20.75 -7.75
N ASP A 42 -13.17 -19.58 -8.21
CA ASP A 42 -13.74 -19.39 -9.54
C ASP A 42 -12.87 -18.48 -10.41
N PRO A 43 -12.05 -19.05 -11.30
CA PRO A 43 -11.17 -18.26 -12.18
C PRO A 43 -11.92 -17.50 -13.29
N CYS A 44 -13.23 -17.77 -13.47
CA CYS A 44 -14.06 -17.05 -14.44
C CYS A 44 -14.58 -15.71 -13.89
N GLN A 45 -14.64 -15.56 -12.59
CA GLN A 45 -15.05 -14.31 -11.92
C GLN A 45 -13.79 -13.48 -11.64
N ARG A 46 -13.52 -12.50 -12.48
CA ARG A 46 -12.30 -11.69 -12.44
C ARG A 46 -12.62 -10.29 -11.93
N HIS A 47 -11.73 -9.75 -11.09
CA HIS A 47 -11.84 -8.43 -10.49
C HIS A 47 -10.65 -7.53 -10.90
N GLN A 48 -10.13 -6.74 -9.97
CA GLN A 48 -9.03 -5.82 -10.23
C GLN A 48 -7.69 -6.54 -10.48
N PRO A 49 -6.77 -5.92 -11.24
CA PRO A 49 -5.41 -6.41 -11.37
C PRO A 49 -4.66 -6.28 -10.04
N TRP A 50 -3.77 -7.23 -9.76
CA TRP A 50 -2.82 -7.17 -8.66
C TRP A 50 -1.53 -6.45 -9.11
N ILE A 51 -1.16 -5.39 -8.42
CA ILE A 51 0.04 -4.59 -8.70
C ILE A 51 1.19 -5.04 -7.81
N GLY A 52 0.90 -5.40 -6.55
CA GLY A 52 1.91 -5.94 -5.68
C GLY A 52 1.79 -5.56 -4.21
N ALA A 53 2.81 -5.95 -3.45
CA ALA A 53 2.91 -5.70 -2.02
C ALA A 53 4.28 -5.12 -1.65
N GLY A 54 4.34 -4.38 -0.54
CA GLY A 54 5.59 -3.82 -0.02
C GLY A 54 5.39 -2.92 1.18
N ALA A 55 6.29 -1.97 1.38
CA ALA A 55 6.23 -1.04 2.51
C ALA A 55 6.92 0.29 2.23
N ALA A 56 6.74 1.24 3.13
CA ALA A 56 7.33 2.56 3.00
C ALA A 56 8.84 2.55 3.29
N ILE A 57 9.60 3.18 2.42
CA ILE A 57 11.01 3.56 2.63
C ILE A 57 11.01 5.00 3.14
N THR A 58 10.82 5.16 4.45
CA THR A 58 10.93 6.44 5.14
C THR A 58 12.40 6.81 5.34
N ASP A 59 12.68 8.06 5.68
CA ASP A 59 14.05 8.46 6.08
C ASP A 59 14.57 7.58 7.23
N ALA A 60 13.74 7.28 8.22
CA ALA A 60 14.09 6.39 9.32
C ALA A 60 14.45 4.97 8.84
N ALA A 61 13.62 4.37 7.99
CA ALA A 61 13.88 3.04 7.45
C ALA A 61 15.17 3.04 6.59
N ALA A 62 15.32 4.04 5.74
CA ALA A 62 16.48 4.17 4.87
C ALA A 62 17.77 4.40 5.68
N SER A 63 17.71 5.16 6.77
CA SER A 63 18.88 5.42 7.64
C SER A 63 19.38 4.16 8.33
N LEU A 64 18.50 3.25 8.72
CA LEU A 64 18.90 1.94 9.27
C LEU A 64 19.47 1.02 8.19
N ILE A 65 18.80 0.95 7.03
CA ILE A 65 19.23 0.11 5.91
C ILE A 65 20.58 0.58 5.35
N TRP A 66 20.77 1.88 5.19
CA TRP A 66 21.99 2.44 4.62
C TRP A 66 23.09 2.66 5.65
N GLY A 67 22.74 3.21 6.82
CA GLY A 67 23.71 3.65 7.83
C GLY A 67 24.13 2.58 8.84
N SER A 68 23.28 1.57 9.12
CA SER A 68 23.55 0.55 10.13
C SER A 68 23.99 -0.80 9.55
N GLN A 69 24.02 -0.96 8.23
CA GLN A 69 24.40 -2.18 7.54
C GLN A 69 25.68 -1.99 6.73
N THR A 70 26.54 -3.03 6.67
CA THR A 70 27.59 -3.05 5.63
C THR A 70 26.96 -3.16 4.23
N ALA A 71 27.72 -2.85 3.19
CA ALA A 71 27.20 -2.96 1.81
C ALA A 71 26.69 -4.37 1.50
N GLU A 72 27.39 -5.41 1.98
CA GLU A 72 27.01 -6.82 1.78
C GLU A 72 25.74 -7.18 2.54
N GLN A 73 25.61 -6.72 3.79
CA GLN A 73 24.43 -6.96 4.63
C GLN A 73 23.20 -6.27 4.04
N ARG A 74 23.35 -5.02 3.64
CA ARG A 74 22.30 -4.22 3.00
C ARG A 74 21.84 -4.87 1.69
N HIS A 75 22.78 -5.22 0.81
CA HIS A 75 22.45 -5.89 -0.44
C HIS A 75 21.72 -7.22 -0.19
N ALA A 76 22.19 -8.03 0.75
CA ALA A 76 21.53 -9.29 1.10
C ALA A 76 20.11 -9.07 1.65
N LEU A 77 19.89 -8.03 2.46
CA LEU A 77 18.57 -7.66 2.98
C LEU A 77 17.63 -7.19 1.87
N LEU A 78 18.09 -6.30 1.00
CA LEU A 78 17.27 -5.77 -0.09
C LEU A 78 16.98 -6.84 -1.16
N ASP A 79 17.95 -7.71 -1.46
CA ASP A 79 17.76 -8.85 -2.35
C ASP A 79 16.78 -9.88 -1.78
N ASP A 80 16.81 -10.11 -0.46
CA ASP A 80 15.82 -10.96 0.20
C ASP A 80 14.38 -10.41 0.11
N MET A 81 14.22 -9.09 0.10
CA MET A 81 12.90 -8.44 0.01
C MET A 81 12.41 -8.27 -1.43
N PHE A 82 13.25 -7.74 -2.31
CA PHE A 82 12.82 -7.21 -3.61
C PHE A 82 13.09 -8.15 -4.78
N ASN A 83 13.95 -9.16 -4.61
CA ASN A 83 14.15 -10.17 -5.65
C ASN A 83 12.83 -10.95 -5.85
N PRO A 84 12.29 -11.02 -7.09
CA PRO A 84 11.02 -11.73 -7.37
C PRO A 84 11.01 -13.20 -6.94
N ASP A 85 12.16 -13.86 -6.96
CA ASP A 85 12.29 -15.26 -6.55
C ASP A 85 12.37 -15.44 -5.01
N LYS A 86 12.42 -14.33 -4.24
CA LYS A 86 12.54 -14.33 -2.77
C LYS A 86 11.34 -13.67 -2.09
N GLY A 87 11.47 -12.42 -1.69
CA GLY A 87 10.39 -11.65 -1.06
C GLY A 87 9.34 -11.19 -2.05
N GLY A 88 9.78 -10.82 -3.26
CA GLY A 88 8.90 -10.38 -4.34
C GLY A 88 8.21 -9.03 -4.07
N PHE A 89 8.76 -8.20 -3.16
CA PHE A 89 8.20 -6.88 -2.91
C PHE A 89 8.31 -6.04 -4.18
N SER A 90 7.20 -5.45 -4.60
CA SER A 90 7.07 -4.81 -5.91
C SER A 90 6.44 -3.41 -5.86
N VAL A 91 6.02 -2.96 -4.69
CA VAL A 91 5.52 -1.59 -4.46
C VAL A 91 6.22 -0.99 -3.25
N ILE A 92 6.73 0.21 -3.38
CA ILE A 92 7.22 1.00 -2.24
C ILE A 92 6.53 2.36 -2.20
N ARG A 93 6.41 2.90 -1.00
CA ARG A 93 5.99 4.27 -0.78
C ARG A 93 7.15 5.07 -0.20
N ILE A 94 7.42 6.24 -0.77
CA ILE A 94 8.45 7.16 -0.27
C ILE A 94 7.83 8.50 0.07
N PRO A 95 8.34 9.23 1.06
CA PRO A 95 7.89 10.59 1.31
C PRO A 95 8.36 11.53 0.20
N LEU A 96 7.56 12.51 -0.14
CA LEU A 96 7.92 13.66 -0.95
C LEU A 96 8.23 14.83 0.00
N GLY A 97 9.47 14.97 0.39
CA GLY A 97 9.93 15.72 1.55
C GLY A 97 10.04 14.82 2.78
N SER A 98 10.16 15.42 3.96
CA SER A 98 10.24 14.63 5.19
C SER A 98 8.87 14.17 5.69
N CYS A 99 8.88 13.05 6.40
CA CYS A 99 7.72 12.48 7.09
C CYS A 99 8.07 12.18 8.57
N GLU A 100 7.16 11.59 9.30
CA GLU A 100 7.40 10.96 10.58
C GLU A 100 7.20 9.43 10.37
N PRO A 101 8.19 8.57 10.75
CA PRO A 101 9.45 8.87 11.46
C PRO A 101 10.59 9.32 10.54
N SER A 102 11.47 10.14 11.09
CA SER A 102 12.66 10.63 10.41
C SER A 102 13.88 10.60 11.34
N SER A 103 15.05 10.28 10.77
CA SER A 103 16.35 10.35 11.43
C SER A 103 16.94 11.78 11.34
N GLN A 104 16.49 12.55 10.37
CA GLN A 104 16.90 13.92 10.09
C GLN A 104 15.86 14.92 10.59
N PRO A 105 16.25 16.20 10.84
CA PRO A 105 15.28 17.29 11.01
C PRO A 105 14.31 17.35 9.82
N TYR A 106 13.06 17.76 10.08
CA TYR A 106 12.07 17.86 9.02
C TYR A 106 12.43 18.88 7.96
N TYR A 107 12.18 18.57 6.70
CA TYR A 107 12.51 19.38 5.53
C TYR A 107 11.47 19.22 4.42
N THR A 108 11.48 20.19 3.50
CA THR A 108 10.97 20.02 2.13
C THR A 108 12.10 20.29 1.13
N TYR A 109 11.80 20.28 -0.14
CA TYR A 109 12.85 20.54 -1.14
C TYR A 109 13.01 22.02 -1.49
N ASP A 110 12.13 22.88 -0.94
CA ASP A 110 12.15 24.33 -1.19
C ASP A 110 11.90 25.11 0.12
N ASP A 111 12.77 24.87 1.11
CA ASP A 111 12.73 25.53 2.41
C ASP A 111 13.42 26.89 2.31
N ILE A 112 12.61 27.96 2.37
CA ILE A 112 13.07 29.36 2.29
C ILE A 112 12.64 30.14 3.53
N PRO A 113 13.30 31.29 3.83
CA PRO A 113 12.95 32.12 4.97
C PRO A 113 11.49 32.58 4.95
N TYR A 114 10.91 32.73 6.14
CA TYR A 114 9.55 33.23 6.30
C TYR A 114 9.35 34.60 5.61
N GLY A 115 8.27 34.70 4.82
CA GLY A 115 7.93 35.90 4.07
C GLY A 115 8.59 36.02 2.69
N GLU A 116 9.50 35.10 2.35
CA GLU A 116 10.00 34.98 0.98
C GLU A 116 9.09 34.08 0.13
N HIS A 117 9.23 34.15 -1.20
CA HIS A 117 8.53 33.35 -2.18
C HIS A 117 9.52 32.89 -3.25
N ASP A 118 9.41 31.64 -3.67
CA ASP A 118 10.17 31.07 -4.79
C ASP A 118 9.23 30.47 -5.85
N LYS A 119 8.52 31.34 -6.57
CA LYS A 119 7.54 30.88 -7.57
C LYS A 119 8.14 30.02 -8.69
N ASP A 120 9.40 30.22 -9.00
CA ASP A 120 10.12 29.52 -10.07
C ASP A 120 10.88 28.31 -9.56
N LEU A 121 10.75 27.97 -8.26
CA LEU A 121 11.39 26.83 -7.60
C LEU A 121 12.93 26.80 -7.83
N THR A 122 13.56 27.95 -7.80
CA THR A 122 15.00 28.11 -8.06
C THR A 122 15.86 27.54 -6.96
N ARG A 123 15.31 27.41 -5.74
CA ARG A 123 15.96 26.86 -4.56
C ARG A 123 15.58 25.39 -4.29
N PHE A 124 14.81 24.79 -5.19
CA PHE A 124 14.43 23.38 -5.09
C PHE A 124 15.66 22.48 -5.12
N SER A 125 15.79 21.58 -4.12
CA SER A 125 16.88 20.62 -4.02
C SER A 125 16.46 19.36 -3.26
N LEU A 126 16.70 18.17 -3.84
CA LEU A 126 16.52 16.85 -3.18
C LEU A 126 17.55 16.61 -2.08
N GLY A 127 18.60 17.43 -2.01
CA GLY A 127 19.68 17.35 -1.03
C GLY A 127 20.96 17.96 -1.56
N GLU A 128 21.95 18.06 -0.69
CA GLU A 128 23.31 18.50 -0.99
C GLU A 128 24.28 17.35 -0.76
N GLY A 129 25.46 17.44 -1.32
CA GLY A 129 26.49 16.39 -1.22
C GLY A 129 26.29 15.24 -2.22
N GLU A 130 27.14 14.22 -2.11
CA GLU A 130 27.06 13.02 -2.93
C GLU A 130 26.08 12.04 -2.27
N PRO A 131 25.12 11.44 -3.01
CA PRO A 131 24.17 10.50 -2.44
C PRO A 131 24.83 9.37 -1.65
N GLY A 132 24.31 9.10 -0.44
CA GLY A 132 24.80 8.03 0.44
C GLY A 132 26.07 8.34 1.23
N THR A 133 26.60 9.57 1.12
CA THR A 133 27.76 9.99 1.91
C THR A 133 27.37 10.62 3.25
N PRO A 134 28.25 10.68 4.26
CA PRO A 134 27.94 11.23 5.57
C PRO A 134 27.54 12.71 5.57
N ASP A 135 28.05 13.49 4.62
CA ASP A 135 27.80 14.92 4.43
C ASP A 135 26.58 15.21 3.54
N ALA A 136 25.98 14.19 2.94
CA ALA A 136 24.74 14.32 2.20
C ALA A 136 23.57 14.71 3.12
N THR A 137 22.60 15.44 2.56
CA THR A 137 21.42 15.92 3.27
C THR A 137 20.13 15.49 2.59
N LYS A 138 19.00 15.61 3.27
CA LYS A 138 17.66 15.29 2.78
C LYS A 138 17.63 13.87 2.17
N ASP A 139 16.96 13.68 1.04
CA ASP A 139 16.82 12.38 0.39
C ASP A 139 18.14 11.80 -0.11
N TYR A 140 19.11 12.66 -0.46
CA TYR A 140 20.44 12.21 -0.89
C TYR A 140 21.15 11.40 0.19
N LYS A 141 20.83 11.67 1.46
CA LYS A 141 21.52 10.98 2.55
C LYS A 141 21.21 9.49 2.62
N TYR A 142 19.93 9.12 2.54
CA TYR A 142 19.50 7.75 2.79
C TYR A 142 18.47 7.22 1.78
N ILE A 143 17.41 7.97 1.47
CA ILE A 143 16.29 7.47 0.66
C ILE A 143 16.76 7.14 -0.76
N ILE A 144 17.41 8.07 -1.43
CA ILE A 144 17.85 7.91 -2.82
C ILE A 144 18.78 6.72 -2.99
N PRO A 145 19.90 6.57 -2.23
CA PRO A 145 20.78 5.44 -2.42
C PRO A 145 20.13 4.08 -2.13
N VAL A 146 19.22 4.01 -1.14
CA VAL A 146 18.45 2.77 -0.86
C VAL A 146 17.52 2.45 -2.02
N VAL A 147 16.78 3.43 -2.56
CA VAL A 147 15.85 3.22 -3.68
C VAL A 147 16.61 2.82 -4.96
N GLN A 148 17.75 3.42 -5.22
CA GLN A 148 18.62 3.05 -6.36
C GLN A 148 19.10 1.61 -6.24
N GLU A 149 19.50 1.15 -5.04
CA GLU A 149 19.89 -0.24 -4.81
C GLU A 149 18.70 -1.21 -4.98
N ILE A 150 17.51 -0.84 -4.49
CA ILE A 150 16.27 -1.60 -4.74
C ILE A 150 16.00 -1.76 -6.24
N LEU A 151 16.08 -0.68 -7.00
CA LEU A 151 15.84 -0.69 -8.44
C LEU A 151 16.92 -1.48 -9.21
N SER A 152 18.15 -1.57 -8.70
CA SER A 152 19.19 -2.42 -9.27
C SER A 152 18.88 -3.91 -9.12
N ILE A 153 18.13 -4.30 -8.07
CA ILE A 153 17.68 -5.67 -7.81
C ILE A 153 16.39 -5.97 -8.59
N ASN A 154 15.43 -5.05 -8.53
CA ASN A 154 14.14 -5.21 -9.21
C ASN A 154 13.70 -3.88 -9.85
N PRO A 155 14.01 -3.67 -11.13
CA PRO A 155 13.65 -2.43 -11.83
C PRO A 155 12.14 -2.26 -12.08
N ALA A 156 11.33 -3.30 -11.82
CA ALA A 156 9.88 -3.26 -12.00
C ALA A 156 9.13 -2.71 -10.76
N VAL A 157 9.82 -2.42 -9.66
CA VAL A 157 9.22 -1.86 -8.44
C VAL A 157 8.48 -0.57 -8.76
N LYS A 158 7.23 -0.49 -8.28
CA LYS A 158 6.39 0.71 -8.40
C LYS A 158 6.64 1.63 -7.21
N ILE A 159 6.89 2.90 -7.49
CA ILE A 159 7.21 3.91 -6.47
C ILE A 159 6.05 4.90 -6.37
N ILE A 160 5.46 4.99 -5.19
CA ILE A 160 4.44 5.98 -4.83
C ILE A 160 5.11 7.05 -3.97
N ALA A 161 5.04 8.30 -4.38
CA ALA A 161 5.55 9.43 -3.60
C ALA A 161 4.41 10.24 -2.97
N SER A 162 4.48 10.44 -1.64
CA SER A 162 3.43 11.10 -0.86
C SER A 162 3.99 12.28 -0.09
N PRO A 163 3.48 13.51 -0.24
CA PRO A 163 3.88 14.65 0.59
C PRO A 163 3.15 14.64 1.94
N TRP A 164 3.88 14.94 3.02
CA TRP A 164 3.32 15.21 4.35
C TRP A 164 2.96 16.68 4.52
N SER A 165 3.70 17.57 3.87
CA SER A 165 3.46 19.00 3.86
C SER A 165 4.03 19.64 2.61
N ALA A 166 3.38 20.68 2.11
CA ALA A 166 4.02 21.63 1.21
C ALA A 166 5.12 22.40 1.94
N PRO A 167 6.07 23.05 1.21
CA PRO A 167 6.98 24.03 1.80
C PRO A 167 6.26 25.05 2.68
N ALA A 168 6.86 25.40 3.81
CA ALA A 168 6.22 26.23 4.83
C ALA A 168 5.70 27.59 4.28
N TRP A 169 6.41 28.18 3.33
CA TRP A 169 6.02 29.44 2.71
C TRP A 169 4.76 29.36 1.83
N MET A 170 4.40 28.15 1.36
CA MET A 170 3.16 27.90 0.60
C MET A 170 1.94 27.68 1.52
N LYS A 171 2.16 27.59 2.84
CA LYS A 171 1.09 27.29 3.82
C LYS A 171 0.65 28.53 4.57
N ASN A 172 -0.63 28.55 4.95
CA ASN A 172 -1.22 29.63 5.74
C ASN A 172 -0.60 29.79 7.13
N THR A 173 -0.03 28.70 7.68
CA THR A 173 0.64 28.70 9.00
C THR A 173 2.10 29.12 8.96
N GLY A 174 2.74 29.06 7.80
CA GLY A 174 4.20 29.26 7.67
C GLY A 174 5.04 28.18 8.35
N HIS A 175 4.46 27.01 8.65
CA HIS A 175 5.13 25.89 9.33
C HIS A 175 4.88 24.56 8.63
N LEU A 176 5.87 23.65 8.68
CA LEU A 176 5.71 22.29 8.14
C LEU A 176 4.75 21.44 8.99
N CYS A 177 4.85 21.54 10.31
CA CYS A 177 4.13 20.73 11.27
C CYS A 177 2.79 21.37 11.68
N MET A 178 1.99 20.62 12.46
CA MET A 178 0.75 21.09 13.09
C MET A 178 -0.37 21.43 12.10
N GLY A 179 -0.41 20.76 10.95
CA GLY A 179 -1.47 20.96 9.96
C GLY A 179 -1.38 22.29 9.21
N GLY A 180 -2.48 23.03 9.18
CA GLY A 180 -2.65 24.16 8.28
C GLY A 180 -3.02 23.69 6.87
N HIS A 181 -3.19 24.61 5.95
CA HIS A 181 -3.57 24.31 4.57
C HIS A 181 -2.75 25.13 3.58
N LEU A 182 -2.75 24.73 2.32
CA LEU A 182 -2.16 25.51 1.25
C LEU A 182 -2.84 26.89 1.20
N ARG A 183 -2.09 27.90 0.83
CA ARG A 183 -2.61 29.27 0.66
C ARG A 183 -3.43 29.36 -0.64
N PHE A 184 -4.62 28.78 -0.60
CA PHE A 184 -5.50 28.71 -1.75
C PHE A 184 -5.90 30.08 -2.28
N ASN A 185 -5.96 30.21 -3.62
CA ASN A 185 -6.31 31.44 -4.34
C ASN A 185 -5.37 32.63 -4.07
N GLU A 186 -4.15 32.36 -3.60
CA GLU A 186 -3.13 33.40 -3.46
C GLU A 186 -2.18 33.41 -4.66
N TRP A 187 -1.70 34.59 -5.00
CA TRP A 187 -0.83 34.84 -6.16
C TRP A 187 0.59 35.18 -5.72
N THR A 188 1.58 34.67 -6.44
CA THR A 188 3.00 34.84 -6.12
C THR A 188 3.63 36.06 -6.82
N GLY A 189 2.85 36.82 -7.60
CA GLY A 189 3.35 37.95 -8.36
C GLY A 189 2.23 38.75 -9.02
N ASN A 190 2.56 39.48 -10.08
CA ASN A 190 1.65 40.36 -10.81
C ASN A 190 0.98 39.64 -12.01
N GLY A 191 1.28 38.35 -12.22
CA GLY A 191 0.65 37.54 -13.25
C GLY A 191 -0.71 37.01 -12.81
N TYR A 192 -1.48 36.49 -13.77
CA TYR A 192 -2.81 35.94 -13.55
C TYR A 192 -2.99 34.57 -14.23
N ASP A 193 -1.89 33.91 -14.60
CA ASP A 193 -1.96 32.51 -15.06
C ASP A 193 -2.06 31.59 -13.84
N PRO A 194 -3.17 30.85 -13.66
CA PRO A 194 -3.35 29.98 -12.50
C PRO A 194 -2.23 28.95 -12.32
N LEU A 195 -1.67 28.43 -13.42
CA LEU A 195 -0.60 27.43 -13.35
C LEU A 195 0.78 28.02 -13.07
N GLU A 196 1.01 29.30 -13.43
CA GLU A 196 2.32 29.93 -13.30
C GLU A 196 2.42 30.84 -12.07
N ASP A 197 1.32 31.47 -11.68
CA ASP A 197 1.34 32.58 -10.71
C ASP A 197 0.58 32.29 -9.40
N SER A 198 -0.31 31.27 -9.35
CA SER A 198 -0.98 30.91 -8.10
C SER A 198 -0.12 29.97 -7.23
N ILE A 199 -0.37 29.98 -5.92
CA ILE A 199 0.29 29.04 -4.98
C ILE A 199 -0.02 27.59 -5.35
N GLU A 200 -1.26 27.28 -5.75
CA GLU A 200 -1.64 25.94 -6.22
C GLU A 200 -0.86 25.55 -7.48
N GLY A 201 -0.69 26.48 -8.42
CA GLY A 201 0.10 26.23 -9.62
C GLY A 201 1.58 26.01 -9.32
N VAL A 202 2.17 26.80 -8.41
CA VAL A 202 3.54 26.57 -7.95
C VAL A 202 3.67 25.22 -7.26
N TYR A 203 2.72 24.84 -6.40
CA TYR A 203 2.74 23.55 -5.73
C TYR A 203 2.60 22.38 -6.71
N ALA A 204 1.78 22.53 -7.74
CA ALA A 204 1.70 21.52 -8.81
C ALA A 204 3.03 21.39 -9.58
N ARG A 205 3.73 22.51 -9.85
CA ARG A 205 5.06 22.47 -10.46
C ARG A 205 6.13 21.90 -9.53
N TYR A 206 5.96 22.05 -8.21
CA TYR A 206 6.84 21.41 -7.21
C TYR A 206 6.80 19.87 -7.34
N PHE A 207 5.62 19.26 -7.55
CA PHE A 207 5.51 17.83 -7.86
C PHE A 207 6.21 17.48 -9.18
N ALA A 208 5.96 18.24 -10.23
CA ALA A 208 6.58 18.00 -11.53
C ALA A 208 8.12 18.11 -11.44
N ARG A 209 8.63 19.11 -10.74
CA ARG A 209 10.07 19.29 -10.49
C ARG A 209 10.66 18.12 -9.70
N TYR A 210 9.96 17.64 -8.68
CA TYR A 210 10.39 16.46 -7.92
C TYR A 210 10.54 15.24 -8.84
N ILE A 211 9.56 14.98 -9.69
CA ILE A 211 9.59 13.85 -10.61
C ILE A 211 10.74 14.02 -11.63
N ASP A 212 10.95 15.23 -12.15
CA ASP A 212 12.08 15.53 -13.03
C ASP A 212 13.42 15.16 -12.39
N GLU A 213 13.65 15.59 -11.15
CA GLU A 213 14.91 15.34 -10.44
C GLU A 213 15.09 13.86 -10.09
N MET A 214 14.00 13.16 -9.71
CA MET A 214 14.05 11.72 -9.42
C MET A 214 14.32 10.90 -10.69
N GLU A 215 13.66 11.22 -11.81
CA GLU A 215 13.90 10.55 -13.09
C GLU A 215 15.33 10.81 -13.60
N ALA A 216 15.86 12.02 -13.41
CA ALA A 216 17.23 12.37 -13.81
C ALA A 216 18.31 11.52 -13.12
N ILE A 217 18.02 11.01 -11.91
CA ILE A 217 18.92 10.12 -11.16
C ILE A 217 18.50 8.64 -11.24
N GLY A 218 17.61 8.28 -12.18
CA GLY A 218 17.21 6.90 -12.47
C GLY A 218 16.12 6.32 -11.56
N ILE A 219 15.36 7.17 -10.88
CA ILE A 219 14.25 6.75 -10.00
C ILE A 219 12.91 7.13 -10.65
N PRO A 220 12.23 6.21 -11.36
CA PRO A 220 10.95 6.50 -12.00
C PRO A 220 9.81 6.52 -10.97
N ILE A 221 9.09 7.64 -10.87
CA ILE A 221 7.90 7.73 -10.02
C ILE A 221 6.69 7.18 -10.77
N TRP A 222 6.05 6.16 -10.20
CA TRP A 222 4.86 5.54 -10.78
C TRP A 222 3.58 6.32 -10.47
N ALA A 223 3.48 6.85 -9.23
CA ALA A 223 2.32 7.60 -8.79
C ALA A 223 2.71 8.62 -7.72
N VAL A 224 1.89 9.64 -7.57
CA VAL A 224 1.91 10.57 -6.44
C VAL A 224 0.55 10.56 -5.74
N THR A 225 0.54 10.76 -4.42
CA THR A 225 -0.69 11.14 -3.71
C THR A 225 -0.72 12.65 -3.54
N VAL A 226 -1.91 13.25 -3.48
CA VAL A 226 -2.01 14.71 -3.29
C VAL A 226 -1.48 15.11 -1.92
N GLN A 227 -1.81 14.32 -0.90
CA GLN A 227 -1.43 14.60 0.48
C GLN A 227 -1.51 13.33 1.33
N ASN A 228 -0.52 13.09 2.19
CA ASN A 228 -0.61 12.10 3.27
C ASN A 228 -1.53 12.59 4.38
N GLU A 229 -2.47 11.75 4.81
CA GLU A 229 -3.40 12.00 5.93
C GLU A 229 -3.96 13.44 5.95
N PRO A 230 -4.68 13.84 4.89
CA PRO A 230 -5.18 15.21 4.76
C PRO A 230 -6.15 15.63 5.87
N SER A 231 -6.66 14.73 6.69
CA SER A 231 -7.49 15.03 7.86
C SER A 231 -6.70 15.27 9.15
N ASN A 232 -5.38 14.98 9.14
CA ASN A 232 -4.55 14.95 10.35
C ASN A 232 -3.67 16.18 10.49
N ALA A 233 -3.91 16.97 11.55
CA ALA A 233 -3.08 18.13 11.92
C ALA A 233 -2.00 17.72 12.93
N ALA A 234 -1.12 16.81 12.55
CA ALA A 234 -0.14 16.16 13.41
C ALA A 234 1.02 17.07 13.87
N PRO A 235 1.73 16.73 14.96
CA PRO A 235 2.92 17.49 15.43
C PRO A 235 4.18 17.27 14.58
N TRP A 236 4.11 16.46 13.57
CA TRP A 236 5.10 16.28 12.51
C TRP A 236 4.66 17.01 11.23
N PRO A 237 5.39 16.94 10.11
CA PRO A 237 4.96 17.55 8.86
C PRO A 237 3.55 17.07 8.50
N ALA A 238 2.63 18.01 8.34
CA ALA A 238 1.23 17.75 8.07
C ALA A 238 0.58 18.95 7.39
N MET A 239 -0.39 18.68 6.52
CA MET A 239 -1.19 19.70 5.85
C MET A 239 -2.59 19.15 5.60
N THR A 240 -3.62 19.96 5.87
CA THR A 240 -5.01 19.51 5.79
C THR A 240 -5.67 19.88 4.46
N TRP A 241 -6.47 18.93 3.94
CA TRP A 241 -7.26 19.08 2.73
C TRP A 241 -8.60 18.37 2.90
N THR A 242 -9.65 18.89 2.30
CA THR A 242 -10.86 18.10 2.05
C THR A 242 -10.68 17.25 0.79
N LEU A 243 -11.46 16.20 0.64
CA LEU A 243 -11.45 15.38 -0.57
C LEU A 243 -11.80 16.22 -1.82
N ALA A 244 -12.78 17.12 -1.70
CA ALA A 244 -13.15 18.05 -2.77
C ALA A 244 -11.99 18.99 -3.17
N GLN A 245 -11.22 19.48 -2.21
CA GLN A 245 -10.03 20.30 -2.49
C GLN A 245 -8.93 19.50 -3.19
N GLN A 246 -8.71 18.25 -2.79
CA GLN A 246 -7.76 17.36 -3.46
C GLN A 246 -8.18 17.10 -4.91
N ALA A 247 -9.46 16.84 -5.15
CA ALA A 247 -10.00 16.62 -6.49
C ALA A 247 -9.90 17.88 -7.38
N ASP A 248 -10.18 19.06 -6.83
CA ASP A 248 -10.04 20.33 -7.55
C ASP A 248 -8.57 20.60 -7.91
N PHE A 249 -7.65 20.42 -6.94
CA PHE A 249 -6.23 20.58 -7.17
C PHE A 249 -5.70 19.59 -8.22
N ALA A 250 -6.08 18.32 -8.11
CA ALA A 250 -5.68 17.30 -9.07
C ALA A 250 -6.14 17.65 -10.49
N HIS A 251 -7.39 18.12 -10.65
CA HIS A 251 -7.97 18.44 -11.95
C HIS A 251 -7.43 19.73 -12.55
N ARG A 252 -7.39 20.80 -11.78
CA ARG A 252 -7.09 22.14 -12.30
C ARG A 252 -5.59 22.45 -12.38
N PHE A 253 -4.78 21.83 -11.53
CA PHE A 253 -3.37 22.19 -11.38
C PHE A 253 -2.42 21.01 -11.58
N LEU A 254 -2.57 19.93 -10.80
CA LEU A 254 -1.58 18.87 -10.79
C LEU A 254 -1.57 18.07 -12.11
N ARG A 255 -2.74 17.65 -12.60
CA ARG A 255 -2.82 16.91 -13.87
C ARG A 255 -2.28 17.72 -15.04
N PRO A 256 -2.70 19.00 -15.26
CA PRO A 256 -2.11 19.85 -16.29
C PRO A 256 -0.59 20.07 -16.15
N ALA A 257 -0.06 20.19 -14.94
CA ALA A 257 1.38 20.33 -14.71
C ALA A 257 2.12 19.04 -15.10
N LEU A 258 1.60 17.87 -14.71
CA LEU A 258 2.21 16.58 -15.04
C LEU A 258 2.09 16.23 -16.52
N ASP A 259 0.98 16.55 -17.19
CA ASP A 259 0.77 16.23 -18.62
C ASP A 259 1.81 16.87 -19.53
N ARG A 260 2.46 17.92 -19.09
CA ARG A 260 3.53 18.57 -19.88
C ARG A 260 4.75 17.68 -20.08
N ARG A 261 5.10 16.82 -19.11
CA ARG A 261 6.34 16.02 -19.11
C ARG A 261 6.16 14.59 -18.60
N HIS A 262 5.20 14.34 -17.72
CA HIS A 262 4.99 13.09 -17.00
C HIS A 262 3.53 12.58 -17.11
N PRO A 263 2.93 12.50 -18.32
CA PRO A 263 1.51 12.11 -18.48
C PRO A 263 1.23 10.69 -17.97
N GLN A 264 2.27 9.85 -17.84
CA GLN A 264 2.18 8.48 -17.34
C GLN A 264 2.07 8.40 -15.81
N VAL A 265 2.47 9.45 -15.08
CA VAL A 265 2.44 9.46 -13.61
C VAL A 265 1.00 9.57 -13.11
N ARG A 266 0.64 8.66 -12.22
CA ARG A 266 -0.71 8.57 -11.66
C ARG A 266 -0.89 9.55 -10.51
N ILE A 267 -2.12 10.03 -10.35
CA ILE A 267 -2.54 10.87 -9.22
C ILE A 267 -3.53 10.09 -8.38
N PHE A 268 -3.22 9.89 -7.11
CA PHE A 268 -4.10 9.31 -6.12
C PHE A 268 -4.58 10.36 -5.13
N ILE A 269 -5.81 10.25 -4.69
CA ILE A 269 -6.43 11.10 -3.67
C ILE A 269 -6.81 10.29 -2.44
N ASN A 270 -7.31 10.95 -1.42
CA ASN A 270 -7.57 10.48 -0.07
C ASN A 270 -6.25 10.24 0.67
N ASP A 271 -5.59 9.11 0.51
CA ASP A 271 -4.35 8.73 1.22
C ASP A 271 -4.49 8.89 2.74
N ASP A 272 -5.63 8.44 3.27
CA ASP A 272 -6.06 8.60 4.65
C ASP A 272 -6.97 7.42 5.07
N SER A 273 -7.36 7.35 6.32
CA SER A 273 -8.28 6.34 6.84
C SER A 273 -9.64 6.37 6.13
N ALA A 274 -10.34 5.24 6.12
CA ALA A 274 -11.57 5.09 5.37
C ALA A 274 -12.71 5.97 5.92
N HIS A 275 -12.73 6.25 7.24
CA HIS A 275 -13.72 7.17 7.85
C HIS A 275 -13.61 8.61 7.32
N CYS A 276 -12.47 8.98 6.71
CA CYS A 276 -12.30 10.29 6.09
C CYS A 276 -13.12 10.44 4.80
N LEU A 277 -13.59 9.31 4.24
CA LEU A 277 -14.61 9.30 3.21
C LEU A 277 -15.99 9.50 3.87
N THR A 278 -16.30 10.72 4.29
CA THR A 278 -17.48 11.07 5.11
C THR A 278 -18.82 10.94 4.38
N GLY A 279 -18.86 10.30 3.24
CA GLY A 279 -20.06 10.06 2.43
C GLY A 279 -19.71 9.51 1.06
N PRO A 280 -20.70 9.48 0.15
CA PRO A 280 -20.48 9.05 -1.22
C PRO A 280 -19.39 9.88 -1.90
N VAL A 281 -18.41 9.22 -2.50
CA VAL A 281 -17.24 9.89 -3.12
C VAL A 281 -17.63 10.88 -4.21
N ASP A 282 -18.71 10.64 -4.93
CA ASP A 282 -19.24 11.51 -6.00
C ASP A 282 -19.92 12.79 -5.46
N LYS A 283 -20.08 12.91 -4.15
CA LYS A 283 -20.45 14.18 -3.50
C LYS A 283 -19.30 15.18 -3.51
N ASP A 284 -18.06 14.69 -3.36
CA ASP A 284 -16.87 15.50 -3.25
C ASP A 284 -16.03 15.53 -4.55
N VAL A 285 -16.19 14.54 -5.40
CA VAL A 285 -15.47 14.40 -6.67
C VAL A 285 -16.46 14.31 -7.83
N THR A 286 -16.45 15.27 -8.72
CA THR A 286 -17.29 15.23 -9.91
C THR A 286 -16.76 14.27 -10.97
N ALA A 287 -17.64 13.81 -11.87
CA ALA A 287 -17.23 12.94 -12.98
C ALA A 287 -16.18 13.60 -13.91
N GLU A 288 -16.14 14.94 -13.98
CA GLU A 288 -15.11 15.67 -14.72
C GLU A 288 -13.75 15.59 -14.02
N GLN A 289 -13.71 15.89 -12.74
CA GLN A 289 -12.50 15.80 -11.91
C GLN A 289 -11.96 14.36 -11.87
N ALA A 290 -12.84 13.37 -11.81
CA ALA A 290 -12.48 11.96 -11.78
C ALA A 290 -11.64 11.50 -12.99
N ARG A 291 -11.71 12.20 -14.14
CA ARG A 291 -10.88 11.91 -15.33
C ARG A 291 -9.42 12.31 -15.15
N SER A 292 -9.14 13.22 -14.23
CA SER A 292 -7.79 13.69 -13.91
C SER A 292 -7.14 12.88 -12.80
N ILE A 293 -7.90 12.00 -12.14
CA ILE A 293 -7.53 11.19 -11.00
C ILE A 293 -7.44 9.73 -11.44
N ASN A 294 -6.40 9.04 -11.01
CA ASN A 294 -6.16 7.65 -11.39
C ASN A 294 -6.59 6.66 -10.30
N GLY A 295 -6.89 7.14 -9.10
CA GLY A 295 -7.31 6.25 -8.03
C GLY A 295 -7.44 6.90 -6.67
N LEU A 296 -7.80 6.06 -5.71
CA LEU A 296 -8.00 6.40 -4.32
C LEU A 296 -7.21 5.44 -3.45
N THR A 297 -6.46 5.98 -2.47
CA THR A 297 -5.66 5.19 -1.56
C THR A 297 -6.12 5.32 -0.12
N LEU A 298 -5.90 4.27 0.66
CA LEU A 298 -6.40 4.13 2.01
C LEU A 298 -5.29 3.82 3.00
N HIS A 299 -5.45 4.38 4.21
CA HIS A 299 -4.83 3.91 5.44
C HIS A 299 -5.82 3.03 6.20
N THR A 300 -5.39 1.89 6.70
CA THR A 300 -6.29 0.92 7.33
C THR A 300 -6.25 1.00 8.86
N TYR A 301 -6.45 2.19 9.41
CA TYR A 301 -6.49 2.40 10.86
C TYR A 301 -7.89 2.26 11.46
N ASP A 302 -8.90 2.17 10.63
CA ASP A 302 -10.29 1.90 10.97
C ASP A 302 -10.88 0.79 10.11
N ASN A 303 -12.16 0.48 10.31
CA ASN A 303 -12.89 -0.57 9.61
C ASN A 303 -14.09 -0.02 8.82
N ASP A 304 -14.11 1.26 8.49
CA ASP A 304 -15.23 1.90 7.77
C ASP A 304 -15.07 1.77 6.23
N TYR A 305 -15.16 0.55 5.73
CA TYR A 305 -14.95 0.22 4.32
C TYR A 305 -16.18 0.28 3.39
N PRO A 306 -17.44 0.43 3.84
CA PRO A 306 -18.57 0.54 2.91
C PRO A 306 -18.42 1.68 1.88
N ASN A 307 -17.75 2.76 2.26
CA ASN A 307 -17.45 3.88 1.35
C ASN A 307 -16.44 3.52 0.27
N LEU A 308 -15.53 2.57 0.52
CA LEU A 308 -14.61 2.04 -0.49
C LEU A 308 -15.37 1.26 -1.57
N ASP A 309 -16.28 0.37 -1.18
CA ASP A 309 -17.11 -0.38 -2.13
C ASP A 309 -17.98 0.55 -2.96
N TYR A 310 -18.51 1.61 -2.35
CA TYR A 310 -19.26 2.64 -3.07
C TYR A 310 -18.37 3.36 -4.10
N ALA A 311 -17.18 3.80 -3.71
CA ALA A 311 -16.24 4.47 -4.59
C ALA A 311 -15.86 3.58 -5.78
N ASN A 312 -15.63 2.29 -5.53
CA ASN A 312 -15.29 1.31 -6.55
C ASN A 312 -16.43 1.11 -7.57
N ARG A 313 -17.69 1.19 -7.14
CA ARG A 313 -18.84 1.13 -8.05
C ARG A 313 -19.03 2.39 -8.87
N VAL A 314 -18.76 3.56 -8.29
CA VAL A 314 -18.93 4.86 -8.95
C VAL A 314 -17.81 5.15 -9.93
N TYR A 315 -16.56 4.80 -9.56
CA TYR A 315 -15.36 5.01 -10.36
C TYR A 315 -14.59 3.70 -10.58
N PRO A 316 -15.18 2.72 -11.30
CA PRO A 316 -14.57 1.40 -11.50
C PRO A 316 -13.25 1.44 -12.29
N GLN A 317 -12.98 2.55 -13.00
CA GLN A 317 -11.73 2.77 -13.73
C GLN A 317 -10.56 3.20 -12.83
N TRP A 318 -10.81 3.55 -11.57
CA TRP A 318 -9.78 3.94 -10.63
C TRP A 318 -9.03 2.74 -10.08
N ILE A 319 -7.77 2.98 -9.72
CA ILE A 319 -6.96 2.04 -8.94
C ILE A 319 -7.24 2.31 -7.46
N TYR A 320 -7.59 1.28 -6.73
CA TYR A 320 -7.73 1.33 -5.28
C TYR A 320 -6.54 0.61 -4.65
N GLY A 321 -6.01 1.13 -3.57
CA GLY A 321 -4.87 0.52 -2.91
C GLY A 321 -4.69 0.97 -1.47
N MET A 322 -4.01 0.15 -0.70
CA MET A 322 -3.61 0.49 0.66
C MET A 322 -2.19 1.07 0.64
N THR A 323 -2.05 2.30 1.09
CA THR A 323 -0.77 3.02 1.14
C THR A 323 -0.13 3.01 2.51
N GLU A 324 -0.88 2.70 3.58
CA GLU A 324 -0.33 2.71 4.92
C GLU A 324 -1.09 1.85 5.93
N ARG A 325 -0.34 1.13 6.74
CA ARG A 325 -0.72 0.55 8.03
C ARG A 325 0.52 0.37 8.87
N ARG A 326 0.56 1.00 10.06
CA ARG A 326 1.62 0.77 11.04
C ARG A 326 1.42 -0.57 11.76
N CYS A 327 2.53 -1.13 12.23
CA CYS A 327 2.59 -2.27 13.12
C CYS A 327 3.18 -1.83 14.44
N MET A 328 2.75 -2.44 15.55
CA MET A 328 3.11 -2.01 16.90
C MET A 328 3.87 -3.11 17.64
N LEU A 329 4.77 -2.70 18.52
CA LEU A 329 5.59 -3.62 19.34
C LEU A 329 4.74 -4.39 20.36
N ASP A 330 3.66 -3.79 20.85
CA ASP A 330 2.76 -4.33 21.86
C ASP A 330 1.60 -5.16 21.32
N GLN A 331 1.43 -5.25 19.98
CA GLN A 331 0.41 -6.11 19.39
C GLN A 331 0.67 -7.58 19.74
N THR A 332 -0.38 -8.28 20.17
CA THR A 332 -0.30 -9.73 20.29
C THR A 332 -0.09 -10.37 18.92
N PRO A 333 0.51 -11.57 18.85
CA PRO A 333 0.64 -12.29 17.59
C PRO A 333 -0.71 -12.50 16.87
N GLU A 334 -1.79 -12.75 17.63
CA GLU A 334 -3.14 -12.93 17.12
C GLU A 334 -3.67 -11.65 16.48
N ASP A 335 -3.55 -10.50 17.18
CA ASP A 335 -3.97 -9.19 16.64
C ASP A 335 -3.19 -8.84 15.36
N ALA A 336 -1.88 -9.09 15.37
CA ALA A 336 -1.05 -8.88 14.18
C ALA A 336 -1.49 -9.75 13.01
N ALA A 337 -1.83 -11.02 13.26
CA ALA A 337 -2.32 -11.93 12.22
C ALA A 337 -3.70 -11.51 11.68
N HIS A 338 -4.61 -11.09 12.55
CA HIS A 338 -5.91 -10.54 12.14
C HIS A 338 -5.74 -9.35 11.22
N ILE A 339 -4.92 -8.39 11.61
CA ILE A 339 -4.68 -7.19 10.81
C ILE A 339 -4.02 -7.56 9.50
N MET A 340 -2.91 -8.29 9.53
CA MET A 340 -2.09 -8.53 8.34
C MET A 340 -2.75 -9.53 7.38
N SER A 341 -3.15 -10.68 7.85
CA SER A 341 -3.67 -11.74 6.99
C SER A 341 -5.19 -11.67 6.81
N GLY A 342 -5.94 -11.25 7.83
CA GLY A 342 -7.39 -11.12 7.79
C GLY A 342 -7.84 -9.84 7.08
N VAL A 343 -7.59 -8.69 7.69
CA VAL A 343 -8.11 -7.40 7.19
C VAL A 343 -7.37 -6.96 5.93
N ILE A 344 -6.03 -6.91 5.95
CA ILE A 344 -5.26 -6.40 4.82
C ILE A 344 -5.17 -7.44 3.70
N GLY A 345 -4.68 -8.64 4.01
CA GLY A 345 -4.38 -9.66 3.02
C GLY A 345 -5.61 -10.24 2.32
N ASN A 346 -6.63 -10.60 3.07
CA ASN A 346 -7.82 -11.22 2.49
C ASN A 346 -8.94 -10.20 2.23
N TRP A 347 -9.37 -9.49 3.27
CA TRP A 347 -10.58 -8.68 3.17
C TRP A 347 -10.42 -7.47 2.24
N LEU A 348 -9.38 -6.63 2.45
CA LEU A 348 -9.19 -5.40 1.66
C LEU A 348 -8.95 -5.69 0.17
N VAL A 349 -8.18 -6.76 -0.15
CA VAL A 349 -7.96 -7.18 -1.54
C VAL A 349 -9.26 -7.63 -2.19
N ARG A 350 -10.13 -8.34 -1.47
CA ARG A 350 -11.46 -8.73 -1.98
C ARG A 350 -12.37 -7.53 -2.25
N HIS A 351 -12.16 -6.41 -1.56
CA HIS A 351 -12.91 -5.16 -1.74
C HIS A 351 -12.26 -4.16 -2.71
N GLY A 352 -11.35 -4.63 -3.58
CA GLY A 352 -10.85 -3.87 -4.72
C GLY A 352 -9.43 -3.33 -4.59
N SER A 353 -8.73 -3.57 -3.47
CA SER A 353 -7.33 -3.13 -3.36
C SER A 353 -6.44 -3.87 -4.34
N SER A 354 -5.76 -3.12 -5.20
CA SER A 354 -4.81 -3.63 -6.20
C SER A 354 -3.38 -3.74 -5.68
N PHE A 355 -3.07 -3.11 -4.56
CA PHE A 355 -1.76 -3.17 -3.92
C PHE A 355 -1.87 -2.89 -2.42
N ILE A 356 -0.86 -3.33 -1.67
CA ILE A 356 -0.75 -3.08 -0.23
C ILE A 356 0.66 -2.60 0.12
N THR A 357 0.77 -1.53 0.92
CA THR A 357 2.03 -1.06 1.48
C THR A 357 1.90 -0.81 2.97
N LEU A 358 2.83 -1.38 3.74
CA LEU A 358 2.87 -1.20 5.19
C LEU A 358 3.74 0.00 5.58
N TRP A 359 3.60 0.47 6.79
CA TRP A 359 4.37 1.54 7.41
C TRP A 359 5.29 0.95 8.49
N ASN A 360 6.48 0.97 8.39
CA ASN A 360 7.71 1.22 7.76
C ASN A 360 8.42 -0.07 7.28
N MET A 361 9.34 0.02 6.31
CA MET A 361 10.15 -1.13 5.91
C MET A 361 11.05 -1.62 7.05
N ALA A 362 11.72 -0.73 7.72
CA ALA A 362 12.60 -1.05 8.85
C ALA A 362 12.49 -0.02 9.98
N LEU A 363 12.53 -0.49 11.21
CA LEU A 363 12.77 0.28 12.42
C LEU A 363 13.66 -0.57 13.35
N ASP A 364 14.26 0.07 14.35
CA ASP A 364 15.04 -0.68 15.35
C ASP A 364 14.11 -1.37 16.38
N GLU A 365 14.70 -2.00 17.37
CA GLU A 365 13.99 -2.74 18.43
C GLU A 365 13.18 -1.84 19.37
N CYS A 366 13.40 -0.53 19.33
CA CYS A 366 12.65 0.49 20.07
C CYS A 366 11.64 1.26 19.21
N GLY A 367 11.57 0.99 17.90
CA GLY A 367 10.75 1.76 16.97
C GLY A 367 11.38 3.08 16.52
N LEU A 368 12.71 3.15 16.57
CA LEU A 368 13.50 4.34 16.20
C LEU A 368 14.24 4.10 14.86
N PRO A 369 14.86 5.15 14.25
CA PRO A 369 14.88 6.55 14.68
C PRO A 369 13.55 7.29 14.46
N ASN A 370 13.27 8.29 15.29
CA ASN A 370 12.09 9.13 15.17
C ASN A 370 12.31 10.48 15.89
N GLN A 371 12.00 11.62 15.25
CA GLN A 371 12.17 12.96 15.80
C GLN A 371 11.28 13.25 17.03
N ILE A 372 10.15 12.56 17.14
CA ILE A 372 9.25 12.70 18.31
C ILE A 372 9.51 11.64 19.39
N GLY A 373 10.54 10.82 19.24
CA GLY A 373 10.88 9.72 20.15
C GLY A 373 10.16 8.41 19.82
N ALA A 374 10.43 7.38 20.63
CA ALA A 374 9.83 6.08 20.48
C ALA A 374 8.32 6.12 20.75
N ASP A 375 7.54 5.58 19.84
CA ASP A 375 6.07 5.56 19.92
C ASP A 375 5.47 4.14 19.82
N GLY A 376 6.32 3.13 20.00
CA GLY A 376 5.92 1.72 20.03
C GLY A 376 5.71 1.08 18.65
N ARG A 377 6.04 1.73 17.54
CA ARG A 377 5.95 1.15 16.19
C ARG A 377 7.07 0.14 15.94
N ARG A 378 6.83 -0.78 15.01
CA ARG A 378 7.87 -1.66 14.45
C ARG A 378 7.84 -1.64 12.92
N GLY A 379 8.98 -1.97 12.31
CA GLY A 379 9.08 -2.13 10.86
C GLY A 379 8.64 -3.53 10.39
N VAL A 380 8.57 -3.69 9.08
CA VAL A 380 8.46 -5.01 8.42
C VAL A 380 9.62 -5.90 8.85
N VAL A 381 10.81 -5.32 8.97
CA VAL A 381 11.95 -5.91 9.65
C VAL A 381 12.42 -5.01 10.80
N THR A 382 12.99 -5.63 11.81
CA THR A 382 13.72 -4.92 12.87
C THR A 382 15.22 -5.03 12.61
N ILE A 383 15.92 -3.90 12.57
CA ILE A 383 17.38 -3.84 12.48
C ILE A 383 17.89 -3.41 13.86
N ASP A 384 18.52 -4.34 14.59
CA ASP A 384 19.06 -4.07 15.92
C ASP A 384 20.10 -2.95 15.86
N HIS A 385 19.87 -1.90 16.66
CA HIS A 385 20.67 -0.68 16.61
C HIS A 385 22.16 -0.92 16.94
N GLY A 386 22.43 -1.82 17.87
CA GLY A 386 23.80 -2.07 18.34
C GLY A 386 24.60 -3.03 17.46
N SER A 387 23.95 -4.07 16.92
CA SER A 387 24.61 -5.16 16.19
C SER A 387 24.36 -5.15 14.69
N GLY A 388 23.38 -4.39 14.20
CA GLY A 388 22.92 -4.43 12.82
C GLY A 388 22.20 -5.74 12.44
N LYS A 389 21.93 -6.63 13.41
CA LYS A 389 21.25 -7.90 13.14
C LYS A 389 19.80 -7.67 12.69
N VAL A 390 19.43 -8.28 11.58
CA VAL A 390 18.08 -8.20 11.03
C VAL A 390 17.18 -9.29 11.59
N ARG A 391 15.99 -8.91 12.04
CA ARG A 391 14.89 -9.82 12.39
C ARG A 391 13.70 -9.55 11.50
N ARG A 392 13.20 -10.58 10.81
CA ARG A 392 11.97 -10.53 10.05
C ARG A 392 10.76 -10.62 10.98
N ASN A 393 9.85 -9.65 10.89
CA ASN A 393 8.60 -9.64 11.67
C ASN A 393 7.48 -10.37 10.91
N LEU A 394 6.30 -10.52 11.51
CA LEU A 394 5.16 -11.18 10.87
C LEU A 394 4.79 -10.52 9.54
N GLU A 395 4.90 -9.22 9.48
CA GLU A 395 4.61 -8.37 8.34
C GLU A 395 5.45 -8.76 7.11
N TYR A 396 6.72 -9.09 7.30
CA TYR A 396 7.59 -9.57 6.24
C TYR A 396 7.03 -10.85 5.58
N PHE A 397 6.58 -11.81 6.38
CA PHE A 397 6.07 -13.08 5.86
C PHE A 397 4.72 -12.91 5.16
N MET A 398 3.87 -12.00 5.65
CA MET A 398 2.62 -11.64 4.98
C MET A 398 2.91 -11.00 3.61
N LEU A 399 3.74 -9.95 3.57
CA LEU A 399 4.11 -9.28 2.32
C LEU A 399 4.76 -10.25 1.33
N ARG A 400 5.62 -11.15 1.81
CA ARG A 400 6.23 -12.20 0.98
C ARG A 400 5.18 -13.13 0.36
N SER A 401 4.11 -13.49 1.07
CA SER A 401 3.03 -14.31 0.52
C SER A 401 2.29 -13.59 -0.61
N PHE A 402 2.15 -12.28 -0.52
CA PHE A 402 1.52 -11.43 -1.55
C PHE A 402 2.50 -10.91 -2.61
N GLY A 403 3.80 -11.04 -2.39
CA GLY A 403 4.85 -10.69 -3.34
C GLY A 403 5.31 -11.91 -4.15
N GLN A 404 6.00 -12.84 -3.48
CA GLN A 404 6.57 -14.04 -4.13
C GLN A 404 5.50 -15.00 -4.67
N ASP A 405 4.41 -15.19 -3.93
CA ASP A 405 3.38 -16.17 -4.31
C ASP A 405 2.34 -15.62 -5.28
N VAL A 406 2.29 -14.31 -5.48
CA VAL A 406 1.35 -13.64 -6.39
C VAL A 406 2.12 -12.71 -7.32
N GLU A 407 2.31 -13.14 -8.54
CA GLU A 407 3.01 -12.34 -9.56
C GLU A 407 2.27 -11.02 -9.84
N PRO A 408 2.96 -9.86 -9.90
CA PRO A 408 2.38 -8.62 -10.40
C PRO A 408 1.79 -8.79 -11.81
N GLY A 409 0.57 -8.30 -12.02
CA GLY A 409 -0.20 -8.54 -13.26
C GLY A 409 -1.17 -9.70 -13.16
N SER A 410 -1.17 -10.47 -12.06
CA SER A 410 -2.26 -11.38 -11.72
C SER A 410 -3.58 -10.61 -11.56
N VAL A 411 -4.69 -11.31 -11.67
CA VAL A 411 -6.03 -10.74 -11.48
C VAL A 411 -6.66 -11.40 -10.25
N VAL A 412 -7.25 -10.61 -9.37
CA VAL A 412 -8.04 -11.15 -8.26
C VAL A 412 -9.25 -11.89 -8.81
N ILE A 413 -9.53 -13.08 -8.28
CA ILE A 413 -10.64 -13.93 -8.70
C ILE A 413 -11.48 -14.36 -7.49
N ASP A 414 -12.72 -14.77 -7.73
CA ASP A 414 -13.61 -15.20 -6.66
C ASP A 414 -13.10 -16.42 -5.90
N SER A 415 -13.32 -16.39 -4.61
CA SER A 415 -13.12 -17.53 -3.70
C SER A 415 -14.11 -17.49 -2.53
N SER A 416 -14.44 -18.64 -1.96
CA SER A 416 -15.36 -18.72 -0.82
C SER A 416 -14.81 -17.98 0.38
N ASN A 417 -15.65 -17.18 1.04
CA ASN A 417 -15.28 -16.41 2.23
C ASN A 417 -16.33 -16.59 3.34
N TYR A 418 -15.87 -16.88 4.54
CA TYR A 418 -16.69 -17.03 5.75
C TYR A 418 -16.30 -16.04 6.85
N THR A 419 -15.58 -15.00 6.48
CA THR A 419 -15.09 -13.93 7.36
C THR A 419 -15.48 -12.59 6.75
N PRO A 420 -16.72 -12.14 6.96
CA PRO A 420 -17.30 -10.99 6.25
C PRO A 420 -16.57 -9.67 6.50
N ASP A 421 -15.97 -9.50 7.67
CA ASP A 421 -15.28 -8.27 8.10
C ASP A 421 -13.76 -8.43 8.25
N GLY A 422 -13.22 -9.60 7.91
CA GLY A 422 -11.80 -9.93 8.12
C GLY A 422 -11.44 -10.30 9.57
N TRP A 423 -12.33 -10.07 10.54
CA TRP A 423 -12.08 -10.27 11.96
C TRP A 423 -12.79 -11.49 12.54
N SER A 424 -13.98 -11.77 12.09
CA SER A 424 -14.84 -12.78 12.66
C SER A 424 -15.30 -13.80 11.63
N GLY A 425 -15.83 -14.91 12.09
CA GLY A 425 -16.32 -15.98 11.23
C GLY A 425 -15.48 -17.26 11.31
N SER A 426 -15.24 -17.90 10.18
CA SER A 426 -14.52 -19.19 10.12
C SER A 426 -13.24 -19.07 9.29
N LEU A 427 -13.34 -19.13 7.97
CA LEU A 427 -12.21 -19.05 7.06
C LEU A 427 -12.39 -17.87 6.11
N GLY A 428 -11.38 -17.04 5.95
CA GLY A 428 -11.27 -16.07 4.86
C GLY A 428 -10.45 -16.67 3.73
N SER A 429 -10.72 -16.28 2.48
CA SER A 429 -9.82 -16.58 1.37
C SER A 429 -9.81 -15.49 0.33
N VAL A 430 -8.68 -15.34 -0.34
CA VAL A 430 -8.51 -14.53 -1.54
C VAL A 430 -7.71 -15.32 -2.56
N ALA A 431 -8.06 -15.19 -3.83
CA ALA A 431 -7.41 -15.95 -4.89
C ALA A 431 -7.04 -15.05 -6.07
N PHE A 432 -6.01 -15.45 -6.79
CA PHE A 432 -5.42 -14.72 -7.89
C PHE A 432 -5.18 -15.65 -9.07
N LEU A 433 -5.45 -15.17 -10.27
CA LEU A 433 -5.15 -15.81 -11.53
C LEU A 433 -3.95 -15.13 -12.16
N ALA A 434 -2.84 -15.81 -12.28
CA ALA A 434 -1.63 -15.31 -12.90
C ALA A 434 -1.74 -15.26 -14.44
N PRO A 435 -0.90 -14.47 -15.14
CA PRO A 435 -0.91 -14.38 -16.60
C PRO A 435 -0.67 -15.71 -17.31
N ASP A 436 0.06 -16.65 -16.71
CA ASP A 436 0.31 -18.00 -17.23
C ASP A 436 -0.87 -18.96 -17.00
N GLY A 437 -1.93 -18.50 -16.33
CA GLY A 437 -3.12 -19.29 -15.97
C GLY A 437 -2.96 -20.08 -14.67
N SER A 438 -1.87 -19.96 -13.95
CA SER A 438 -1.75 -20.52 -12.60
C SER A 438 -2.59 -19.74 -11.60
N ILE A 439 -2.97 -20.38 -10.50
CA ILE A 439 -3.81 -19.80 -9.45
C ILE A 439 -3.03 -19.83 -8.14
N ALA A 440 -2.95 -18.68 -7.47
CA ALA A 440 -2.54 -18.59 -6.08
C ALA A 440 -3.76 -18.31 -5.21
N ALA A 441 -3.86 -18.94 -4.04
CA ALA A 441 -4.92 -18.63 -3.08
C ALA A 441 -4.39 -18.66 -1.64
N HIS A 442 -4.79 -17.66 -0.86
CA HIS A 442 -4.50 -17.56 0.57
C HIS A 442 -5.76 -17.84 1.36
N ILE A 443 -5.70 -18.81 2.27
CA ILE A 443 -6.80 -19.23 3.13
C ILE A 443 -6.40 -18.93 4.56
N TYR A 444 -7.07 -17.98 5.16
CA TYR A 444 -6.80 -17.50 6.52
C TYR A 444 -7.82 -18.01 7.52
N ASN A 445 -7.34 -18.46 8.68
CA ASN A 445 -8.17 -18.88 9.80
C ASN A 445 -8.16 -17.81 10.93
N PRO A 446 -9.27 -17.07 11.14
CA PRO A 446 -9.36 -16.04 12.18
C PRO A 446 -9.70 -16.60 13.57
N THR A 447 -9.60 -17.91 13.79
CA THR A 447 -10.00 -18.53 15.06
C THR A 447 -8.83 -19.12 15.83
N GLY A 448 -9.00 -19.28 17.13
CA GLY A 448 -8.01 -19.92 18.03
C GLY A 448 -7.91 -21.43 17.89
N GLU A 449 -8.69 -22.05 17.01
CA GLU A 449 -8.67 -23.49 16.79
C GLU A 449 -8.36 -23.81 15.33
N PRO A 450 -7.63 -24.90 15.04
CA PRO A 450 -7.38 -25.33 13.66
C PRO A 450 -8.70 -25.68 12.95
N VAL A 451 -8.85 -25.22 11.71
CA VAL A 451 -10.07 -25.47 10.88
C VAL A 451 -9.70 -26.26 9.64
N LYS A 452 -10.46 -27.33 9.35
CA LYS A 452 -10.31 -28.07 8.11
C LYS A 452 -10.96 -27.33 6.95
N ALA A 453 -10.21 -27.10 5.89
CA ALA A 453 -10.66 -26.62 4.60
C ALA A 453 -10.61 -27.75 3.56
N ALA A 454 -11.54 -27.72 2.63
CA ALA A 454 -11.46 -28.52 1.40
C ALA A 454 -11.53 -27.56 0.22
N VAL A 455 -10.50 -27.54 -0.60
CA VAL A 455 -10.32 -26.58 -1.69
C VAL A 455 -10.58 -27.26 -3.03
N THR A 456 -11.32 -26.58 -3.89
CA THR A 456 -11.53 -26.95 -5.29
C THR A 456 -11.48 -25.70 -6.18
N VAL A 457 -11.26 -25.92 -7.47
CA VAL A 457 -11.37 -24.87 -8.49
C VAL A 457 -12.61 -25.17 -9.35
N ASN A 458 -13.44 -24.15 -9.59
CA ASN A 458 -14.64 -24.30 -10.42
C ASN A 458 -14.27 -24.86 -11.80
N GLY A 459 -15.06 -25.83 -12.29
CA GLY A 459 -14.74 -26.58 -13.50
C GLY A 459 -13.89 -27.85 -13.29
N TRP A 460 -13.49 -28.14 -12.08
CA TRP A 460 -12.65 -29.32 -11.74
C TRP A 460 -13.44 -30.62 -11.45
N GLY A 461 -14.76 -30.52 -11.37
CA GLY A 461 -15.63 -31.59 -10.89
C GLY A 461 -15.45 -31.83 -9.37
N ASP A 462 -15.79 -33.03 -8.92
CA ASP A 462 -15.70 -33.41 -7.48
C ASP A 462 -14.26 -33.73 -7.03
N ARG A 463 -13.32 -32.87 -7.37
CA ARG A 463 -11.91 -33.01 -6.98
C ARG A 463 -11.55 -31.97 -5.93
N TRP A 464 -11.24 -32.47 -4.74
CA TRP A 464 -10.94 -31.63 -3.58
C TRP A 464 -9.58 -31.98 -3.01
N GLN A 465 -8.92 -30.98 -2.47
CA GLN A 465 -7.75 -31.16 -1.62
C GLN A 465 -8.06 -30.62 -0.24
N SER A 466 -7.81 -31.43 0.79
CA SER A 466 -8.15 -31.08 2.16
C SER A 466 -6.90 -30.68 2.92
N VAL A 467 -6.97 -29.57 3.63
CA VAL A 467 -5.89 -29.02 4.44
C VAL A 467 -6.44 -28.55 5.79
N THR A 468 -5.63 -28.65 6.82
CA THR A 468 -5.93 -28.01 8.11
C THR A 468 -5.24 -26.66 8.15
N VAL A 469 -6.03 -25.60 8.25
CA VAL A 469 -5.55 -24.23 8.43
C VAL A 469 -5.33 -24.05 9.93
N PRO A 470 -4.10 -23.77 10.38
CA PRO A 470 -3.82 -23.63 11.81
C PRO A 470 -4.53 -22.42 12.41
N ALA A 471 -4.69 -22.41 13.73
CA ALA A 471 -5.21 -21.27 14.46
C ALA A 471 -4.39 -20.01 14.13
N TRP A 472 -5.07 -18.90 13.85
CA TRP A 472 -4.42 -17.62 13.49
C TRP A 472 -3.44 -17.73 12.34
N GLY A 473 -3.63 -18.70 11.43
CA GLY A 473 -2.69 -19.05 10.38
C GLY A 473 -3.27 -18.91 8.98
N THR A 474 -2.39 -18.84 8.01
CA THR A 474 -2.73 -18.81 6.58
C THR A 474 -2.08 -19.99 5.86
N VAL A 475 -2.85 -20.66 5.02
CA VAL A 475 -2.35 -21.63 4.06
C VAL A 475 -2.38 -21.00 2.68
N THR A 476 -1.25 -21.01 1.98
CA THR A 476 -1.16 -20.61 0.58
C THR A 476 -1.21 -21.84 -0.31
N MET A 477 -2.06 -21.79 -1.33
CA MET A 477 -2.20 -22.80 -2.36
C MET A 477 -1.71 -22.26 -3.70
N HIS A 478 -0.99 -23.09 -4.47
CA HIS A 478 -0.78 -22.85 -5.89
C HIS A 478 -1.38 -23.97 -6.72
N ALA A 479 -2.15 -23.60 -7.75
CA ALA A 479 -2.69 -24.52 -8.72
C ALA A 479 -2.10 -24.19 -10.09
N THR A 480 -1.42 -25.15 -10.72
CA THR A 480 -1.03 -25.01 -12.11
C THR A 480 -2.10 -25.62 -13.00
N THR A 481 -2.61 -24.83 -13.95
CA THR A 481 -3.58 -25.33 -14.92
C THR A 481 -2.84 -25.89 -16.14
N SER A 482 -2.86 -27.21 -16.33
CA SER A 482 -2.47 -27.79 -17.61
C SER A 482 -3.65 -27.69 -18.60
N GLY A 483 -3.74 -26.60 -19.33
CA GLY A 483 -4.78 -26.34 -20.33
C GLY A 483 -5.22 -24.88 -20.31
N ARG A 484 -5.39 -24.28 -21.47
CA ARG A 484 -5.95 -22.93 -21.59
C ARG A 484 -7.30 -22.88 -20.88
N ILE A 485 -7.48 -21.97 -19.95
CA ILE A 485 -8.80 -21.51 -19.55
C ILE A 485 -9.39 -20.90 -20.84
N ASN A 486 -10.44 -21.52 -21.39
CA ASN A 486 -11.07 -21.03 -22.60
C ASN A 486 -11.66 -19.64 -22.29
N ASP A 487 -11.10 -18.61 -22.88
CA ASP A 487 -11.64 -17.24 -22.88
C ASP A 487 -13.01 -17.13 -23.57
N SER A 488 -13.56 -18.23 -24.11
CA SER A 488 -14.79 -18.24 -24.90
C SER A 488 -16.09 -18.27 -24.09
N ALA A 489 -16.04 -18.01 -22.78
CA ALA A 489 -17.24 -17.91 -21.94
C ALA A 489 -17.27 -16.64 -21.07
N VAL A 490 -16.70 -15.54 -21.55
CA VAL A 490 -17.01 -14.23 -21.00
C VAL A 490 -18.26 -13.76 -21.75
N PRO A 491 -19.44 -13.69 -21.11
CA PRO A 491 -20.53 -12.90 -21.67
C PRO A 491 -20.01 -11.46 -21.76
N GLU A 492 -20.06 -10.88 -22.94
CA GLU A 492 -20.01 -9.42 -23.13
C GLU A 492 -21.29 -8.82 -22.52
N ASP A 493 -21.36 -8.75 -21.21
CA ASP A 493 -22.46 -8.08 -20.53
C ASP A 493 -21.87 -6.88 -19.80
N GLU A 494 -22.19 -5.70 -20.32
CA GLU A 494 -21.72 -4.38 -19.88
C GLU A 494 -22.19 -3.96 -18.46
N ASN A 495 -22.75 -4.89 -17.69
CA ASN A 495 -23.23 -4.64 -16.32
C ASN A 495 -22.61 -5.63 -15.32
N PHE A 496 -21.32 -5.45 -15.05
CA PHE A 496 -20.67 -6.17 -13.96
C PHE A 496 -21.02 -5.52 -12.62
N ALA A 497 -22.17 -5.87 -12.06
CA ALA A 497 -22.50 -5.59 -10.67
C ALA A 497 -21.86 -6.69 -9.79
N LEU A 498 -20.88 -6.30 -8.97
CA LEU A 498 -20.48 -7.11 -7.83
C LEU A 498 -21.74 -7.55 -7.06
N HIS A 499 -22.00 -8.84 -6.95
CA HIS A 499 -23.02 -9.37 -6.04
C HIS A 499 -22.49 -9.24 -4.61
N LEU A 500 -22.52 -8.02 -4.08
CA LEU A 500 -22.43 -7.78 -2.66
C LEU A 500 -23.79 -8.13 -2.05
N PRO A 501 -23.85 -8.72 -0.84
CA PRO A 501 -25.12 -8.87 -0.14
C PRO A 501 -25.78 -7.49 -0.04
N GLU A 502 -27.05 -7.41 -0.43
CA GLU A 502 -27.87 -6.21 -0.24
C GLU A 502 -27.90 -5.93 1.27
N TYR A 503 -27.19 -4.89 1.69
CA TYR A 503 -27.41 -4.31 3.00
C TYR A 503 -28.70 -3.48 2.90
N ASP A 504 -29.72 -3.92 3.63
CA ASP A 504 -30.97 -3.19 3.81
C ASP A 504 -30.66 -1.86 4.52
N VAL A 505 -30.87 -0.74 3.83
CA VAL A 505 -30.50 0.61 4.29
C VAL A 505 -31.55 1.18 5.28
N ASP A 506 -32.44 0.34 5.80
CA ASP A 506 -33.56 0.74 6.67
C ASP A 506 -33.35 0.51 8.19
N ASP A 507 -32.13 0.34 8.67
CA ASP A 507 -31.89 0.35 10.10
C ASP A 507 -31.70 1.80 10.62
N LYS A 508 -32.82 2.35 11.09
CA LYS A 508 -32.86 3.61 11.86
C LYS A 508 -31.92 3.50 13.06
N ALA A 509 -31.08 4.51 13.21
CA ALA A 509 -30.22 4.67 14.38
C ALA A 509 -31.09 4.58 15.67
N PRO A 510 -30.71 3.76 16.67
CA PRO A 510 -31.43 3.72 17.95
C PRO A 510 -31.13 4.98 18.76
N GLY A 511 -32.16 5.79 19.01
CA GLY A 511 -32.13 6.85 20.00
C GLY A 511 -32.51 8.23 19.51
N GLN A 512 -33.76 8.43 19.11
CA GLN A 512 -34.47 9.69 19.28
C GLN A 512 -35.95 9.35 19.62
N ASP A 513 -36.23 9.31 20.90
CA ASP A 513 -37.48 9.68 21.53
C ASP A 513 -37.18 10.66 22.68
#